data_7c1a2b558b215ffc869ecd2afac6c97b
#
_entry.id   7c1a2b558b215ffc869ecd2afac6c97b
#
_cell.length_a   1.000
_cell.length_b   1.000
_cell.length_c   1.000
_cell.angle_alpha   90.00
_cell.angle_beta   90.00
_cell.angle_gamma   90.00
#
_symmetry.space_group_name_H-M   'P 1'
#
loop_
_entity.id
_entity.type
_entity.pdbx_description
1 polymer ?
#
loop_
_entity_poly.entity_id
_entity_poly.type
_entity_poly.pdbx_seq_one_letter_code
_entity_poly.pdbx_strand_id
1 'polypeptide(L)'
;MKISTKGRYALRLMLDLAINHTGSYIPLKTVAQRQNISDKYLEQIIHQLSKAGFVQSARGAQGGYRLTRTPDEYTVGEILRTVEGSLAPVSCLDCKTPCDQFDSCITIGLYKKIQQAIDGVVDHTTLHDMISDYRAKHPKTENI
;
A
#
# COMPACT_ATOMS: atom_id res chain seq x y z
N MET A 1 -16.04 -3.03 4.30
CA MET A 1 -14.63 -2.79 4.02
C MET A 1 -14.36 -1.30 3.90
N LYS A 2 -13.26 -0.86 4.46
CA LYS A 2 -12.83 0.54 4.38
C LYS A 2 -11.31 0.59 4.41
N ILE A 3 -10.70 1.30 3.48
CA ILE A 3 -9.25 1.56 3.54
C ILE A 3 -9.01 2.65 4.59
N SER A 4 -8.27 2.32 5.64
CA SER A 4 -7.99 3.23 6.74
C SER A 4 -7.03 4.37 6.30
N THR A 5 -6.90 5.37 7.15
CA THR A 5 -5.90 6.42 6.97
C THR A 5 -4.48 5.81 6.87
N LYS A 6 -4.20 4.79 7.67
CA LYS A 6 -2.93 4.07 7.65
C LYS A 6 -2.66 3.45 6.28
N GLY A 7 -3.63 2.76 5.70
CA GLY A 7 -3.50 2.17 4.35
C GLY A 7 -3.30 3.23 3.28
N ARG A 8 -4.06 4.31 3.33
CA ARG A 8 -3.90 5.44 2.39
C ARG A 8 -2.52 6.08 2.48
N TYR A 9 -2.03 6.28 3.68
CA TYR A 9 -0.71 6.88 3.90
C TYR A 9 0.43 5.91 3.54
N ALA A 10 0.25 4.61 3.74
CA ALA A 10 1.22 3.62 3.28
C ALA A 10 1.40 3.67 1.76
N LEU A 11 0.31 3.78 1.01
CA LEU A 11 0.37 3.94 -0.44
C LEU A 11 1.06 5.24 -0.83
N ARG A 12 0.74 6.35 -0.18
CA ARG A 12 1.39 7.64 -0.45
C ARG A 12 2.89 7.60 -0.15
N LEU A 13 3.29 6.95 0.93
CA LEU A 13 4.70 6.77 1.28
C LEU A 13 5.44 5.94 0.22
N MET A 14 4.88 4.80 -0.16
CA MET A 14 5.49 3.94 -1.17
C MET A 14 5.58 4.62 -2.54
N LEU A 15 4.55 5.37 -2.93
CA LEU A 15 4.56 6.15 -4.17
C LEU A 15 5.59 7.28 -4.14
N ASP A 16 5.74 7.97 -3.01
CA ASP A 16 6.77 9.01 -2.84
C ASP A 16 8.17 8.45 -3.02
N LEU A 17 8.45 7.30 -2.39
CA LEU A 17 9.74 6.63 -2.55
C LEU A 17 9.96 6.15 -3.99
N ALA A 18 8.91 5.70 -4.67
CA ALA A 18 8.99 5.25 -6.06
C ALA A 18 9.27 6.40 -7.03
N ILE A 19 8.58 7.52 -6.87
CA ILE A 19 8.69 8.69 -7.74
C ILE A 19 10.06 9.36 -7.58
N ASN A 20 10.57 9.43 -6.35
CA ASN A 20 11.82 10.09 -6.04
C ASN A 20 13.01 9.13 -5.99
N HIS A 21 12.87 7.94 -6.59
CA HIS A 21 13.91 6.92 -6.58
C HIS A 21 15.10 7.33 -7.45
N THR A 22 16.22 7.59 -6.80
CA THR A 22 17.49 7.95 -7.44
C THR A 22 18.61 6.94 -7.15
N GLY A 23 18.27 5.83 -6.52
CA GLY A 23 19.23 4.89 -5.96
C GLY A 23 19.73 5.27 -4.56
N SER A 24 19.51 6.50 -4.14
CA SER A 24 19.87 6.99 -2.80
C SER A 24 18.76 6.76 -1.80
N TYR A 25 19.11 6.77 -0.51
CA TYR A 25 18.13 6.71 0.58
C TYR A 25 17.45 8.07 0.75
N ILE A 26 16.16 8.05 1.03
CA ILE A 26 15.34 9.24 1.24
C ILE A 26 14.99 9.34 2.72
N PRO A 27 15.34 10.44 3.41
CA PRO A 27 14.97 10.62 4.80
C PRO A 27 13.44 10.61 4.98
N LEU A 28 12.95 9.93 6.00
CA LEU A 28 11.51 9.85 6.27
C LEU A 28 10.91 11.23 6.50
N LYS A 29 11.66 12.12 7.13
CA LYS A 29 11.25 13.52 7.34
C LYS A 29 10.95 14.25 6.02
N THR A 30 11.74 13.97 4.98
CA THR A 30 11.51 14.53 3.64
C THR A 30 10.18 14.07 3.06
N VAL A 31 9.87 12.77 3.20
CA VAL A 31 8.58 12.23 2.77
C VAL A 31 7.43 12.84 3.57
N ALA A 32 7.59 12.94 4.88
CA ALA A 32 6.60 13.53 5.77
C ALA A 32 6.24 14.97 5.36
N GLN A 33 7.24 15.77 5.04
CA GLN A 33 7.04 17.15 4.58
C GLN A 33 6.33 17.20 3.23
N ARG A 34 6.77 16.41 2.24
CA ARG A 34 6.14 16.38 0.92
C ARG A 34 4.69 15.92 0.98
N GLN A 35 4.40 14.91 1.80
CA GLN A 35 3.07 14.31 1.90
C GLN A 35 2.17 14.98 2.94
N ASN A 36 2.72 15.92 3.73
CA ASN A 36 2.01 16.55 4.83
C ASN A 36 1.43 15.54 5.83
N ILE A 37 2.27 14.61 6.25
CA ILE A 37 1.94 13.57 7.23
C ILE A 37 2.92 13.70 8.39
N SER A 38 2.48 13.43 9.62
CA SER A 38 3.36 13.52 10.79
C SER A 38 4.49 12.48 10.71
N ASP A 39 5.68 12.88 11.13
CA ASP A 39 6.86 11.99 11.20
C ASP A 39 6.57 10.73 12.01
N LYS A 40 5.97 10.91 13.18
CA LYS A 40 5.65 9.83 14.10
C LYS A 40 4.70 8.80 13.49
N TYR A 41 3.71 9.26 12.72
CA TYR A 41 2.77 8.35 12.07
C TYR A 41 3.43 7.57 10.93
N LEU A 42 4.28 8.24 10.14
CA LEU A 42 5.05 7.57 9.10
C LEU A 42 6.06 6.56 9.66
N GLU A 43 6.64 6.83 10.82
CA GLU A 43 7.54 5.88 11.49
C GLU A 43 6.84 4.54 11.80
N GLN A 44 5.59 4.59 12.25
CA GLN A 44 4.81 3.39 12.51
C GLN A 44 4.53 2.60 11.23
N ILE A 45 4.20 3.29 10.15
CA ILE A 45 3.90 2.67 8.85
C ILE A 45 5.17 2.07 8.24
N ILE A 46 6.26 2.84 8.20
CA ILE A 46 7.51 2.38 7.59
C ILE A 46 8.10 1.18 8.32
N HIS A 47 7.88 1.08 9.63
CA HIS A 47 8.30 -0.08 10.41
C HIS A 47 7.65 -1.37 9.90
N GLN A 48 6.35 -1.34 9.63
CA GLN A 48 5.63 -2.50 9.08
C GLN A 48 6.09 -2.84 7.66
N LEU A 49 6.29 -1.83 6.81
CA LEU A 49 6.77 -2.03 5.45
C LEU A 49 8.21 -2.57 5.43
N SER A 50 9.04 -2.11 6.34
CA SER A 50 10.41 -2.59 6.51
C SER A 50 10.46 -4.05 6.96
N LYS A 51 9.60 -4.44 7.92
CA LYS A 51 9.48 -5.84 8.36
C LYS A 51 9.00 -6.77 7.24
N ALA A 52 8.17 -6.26 6.36
CA ALA A 52 7.70 -7.01 5.19
C ALA A 52 8.75 -7.09 4.06
N GLY A 53 9.88 -6.40 4.19
CA GLY A 53 10.93 -6.38 3.19
C GLY A 53 10.66 -5.47 1.98
N PHE A 54 9.70 -4.55 2.08
CA PHE A 54 9.33 -3.66 0.98
C PHE A 54 10.25 -2.46 0.85
N VAL A 55 10.89 -2.07 1.95
CA VAL A 55 11.87 -0.99 2.00
C VAL A 55 13.07 -1.42 2.79
N GLN A 56 14.20 -0.80 2.51
CA GLN A 56 15.42 -0.95 3.30
C GLN A 56 15.87 0.41 3.81
N SER A 57 16.56 0.41 4.94
CA SER A 57 17.02 1.61 5.61
C SER A 57 18.53 1.69 5.68
N ALA A 58 19.04 2.91 5.80
CA ALA A 58 20.43 3.19 6.14
C ALA A 58 20.48 4.28 7.20
N ARG A 59 21.46 4.19 8.07
CA ARG A 59 21.71 5.17 9.12
C ARG A 59 22.72 6.22 8.66
N GLY A 60 22.78 7.35 9.37
CA GLY A 60 23.75 8.43 9.16
C GLY A 60 23.18 9.62 8.43
N ALA A 61 24.06 10.58 8.09
CA ALA A 61 23.68 11.85 7.46
C ALA A 61 23.03 11.69 6.09
N GLN A 62 23.37 10.62 5.37
CA GLN A 62 22.78 10.27 4.08
C GLN A 62 21.87 9.05 4.18
N GLY A 63 21.36 8.79 5.36
CA GLY A 63 20.46 7.69 5.63
C GLY A 63 19.01 8.01 5.24
N GLY A 64 18.17 7.03 5.43
CA GLY A 64 16.75 7.11 5.11
C GLY A 64 16.23 5.76 4.65
N TYR A 65 15.29 5.79 3.73
CA TYR A 65 14.64 4.59 3.20
C TYR A 65 14.65 4.59 1.68
N ARG A 66 14.68 3.40 1.11
CA ARG A 66 14.49 3.20 -0.33
C ARG A 66 13.76 1.89 -0.60
N LEU A 67 13.19 1.77 -1.78
CA LEU A 67 12.53 0.56 -2.22
C LEU A 67 13.54 -0.58 -2.41
N THR A 68 13.12 -1.82 -2.14
CA THR A 68 13.92 -3.03 -2.38
C THR A 68 13.68 -3.62 -3.77
N ARG A 69 12.62 -3.19 -4.45
CA ARG A 69 12.21 -3.64 -5.79
C ARG A 69 11.87 -2.44 -6.66
N THR A 70 11.73 -2.67 -7.96
CA THR A 70 11.25 -1.64 -8.88
C THR A 70 9.74 -1.41 -8.71
N PRO A 71 9.21 -0.22 -9.05
CA PRO A 71 7.79 0.11 -8.80
C PRO A 71 6.78 -0.85 -9.46
N ASP A 72 7.14 -1.48 -10.57
CA ASP A 72 6.30 -2.47 -11.27
C ASP A 72 6.23 -3.82 -10.54
N GLU A 73 7.09 -4.05 -9.57
CA GLU A 73 7.12 -5.29 -8.77
C GLU A 73 6.30 -5.20 -7.49
N TYR A 74 5.68 -4.04 -7.20
CA TYR A 74 4.80 -3.86 -6.04
C TYR A 74 3.36 -3.75 -6.49
N THR A 75 2.50 -4.61 -5.97
CA THR A 75 1.04 -4.45 -6.14
C THR A 75 0.46 -3.62 -5.00
N VAL A 76 -0.62 -2.91 -5.29
CA VAL A 76 -1.39 -2.19 -4.27
C VAL A 76 -1.89 -3.15 -3.19
N GLY A 77 -2.29 -4.37 -3.60
CA GLY A 77 -2.77 -5.40 -2.68
C GLY A 77 -1.75 -5.82 -1.65
N GLU A 78 -0.50 -6.05 -2.05
CA GLU A 78 0.58 -6.39 -1.11
C GLU A 78 0.77 -5.30 -0.05
N ILE A 79 0.80 -4.05 -0.48
CA ILE A 79 1.01 -2.91 0.43
C ILE A 79 -0.17 -2.78 1.41
N LEU A 80 -1.39 -2.79 0.89
CA LEU A 80 -2.58 -2.65 1.73
C LEU A 80 -2.72 -3.79 2.73
N ARG A 81 -2.51 -5.04 2.30
CA ARG A 81 -2.61 -6.19 3.22
C ARG A 81 -1.55 -6.18 4.29
N THR A 82 -0.37 -5.63 4.01
CA THR A 82 0.70 -5.51 5.00
C THR A 82 0.33 -4.58 6.15
N VAL A 83 -0.35 -3.48 5.88
CA VAL A 83 -0.67 -2.46 6.90
C VAL A 83 -2.10 -2.54 7.43
N GLU A 84 -3.04 -3.03 6.63
CA GLU A 84 -4.45 -3.18 7.00
C GLU A 84 -4.78 -4.57 7.56
N GLY A 85 -4.01 -5.59 7.15
CA GLY A 85 -4.41 -6.98 7.28
C GLY A 85 -5.32 -7.38 6.13
N SER A 86 -6.46 -7.99 6.44
CA SER A 86 -7.38 -8.45 5.42
C SER A 86 -8.12 -7.30 4.71
N LEU A 87 -8.36 -7.51 3.41
CA LEU A 87 -9.22 -6.64 2.60
C LEU A 87 -10.60 -7.26 2.35
N ALA A 88 -10.96 -8.30 3.10
CA ALA A 88 -12.24 -8.96 2.96
C ALA A 88 -13.40 -8.00 3.31
N PRO A 89 -14.49 -7.99 2.53
CA PRO A 89 -15.63 -7.12 2.81
C PRO A 89 -16.41 -7.52 4.08
N VAL A 90 -16.32 -8.81 4.48
CA VAL A 90 -16.95 -9.35 5.68
C VAL A 90 -16.01 -10.35 6.35
N SER A 91 -16.15 -10.48 7.67
CA SER A 91 -15.31 -11.38 8.45
C SER A 91 -15.52 -12.87 8.10
N CYS A 92 -16.68 -13.23 7.54
CA CYS A 92 -16.98 -14.60 7.13
C CYS A 92 -16.00 -15.15 6.08
N LEU A 93 -15.40 -14.28 5.27
CA LEU A 93 -14.42 -14.66 4.25
C LEU A 93 -12.98 -14.70 4.78
N ASP A 94 -12.77 -14.28 6.01
CA ASP A 94 -11.47 -14.16 6.66
C ASP A 94 -11.27 -15.16 7.79
N CYS A 95 -12.32 -15.73 8.31
CA CYS A 95 -12.26 -16.65 9.45
C CYS A 95 -11.69 -18.00 9.05
N LYS A 96 -10.75 -18.50 9.84
CA LYS A 96 -10.26 -19.88 9.72
C LYS A 96 -11.35 -20.91 9.97
N THR A 97 -12.34 -20.53 10.80
CA THR A 97 -13.52 -21.35 11.09
C THR A 97 -14.72 -20.68 10.46
N PRO A 98 -15.31 -21.25 9.39
CA PRO A 98 -16.51 -20.70 8.78
C PRO A 98 -17.66 -20.64 9.79
N CYS A 99 -18.55 -19.65 9.60
CA CYS A 99 -19.82 -19.57 10.31
C CYS A 99 -20.63 -20.84 10.03
N ASP A 100 -21.41 -21.31 11.01
CA ASP A 100 -22.25 -22.51 10.90
C ASP A 100 -23.24 -22.45 9.71
N GLN A 101 -23.57 -21.23 9.27
CA GLN A 101 -24.51 -20.98 8.18
C GLN A 101 -23.79 -20.68 6.85
N PHE A 102 -22.49 -20.82 6.79
CA PHE A 102 -21.69 -20.42 5.61
C PHE A 102 -22.21 -21.03 4.31
N ASP A 103 -22.46 -22.34 4.30
CA ASP A 103 -22.90 -23.07 3.10
C ASP A 103 -24.35 -22.77 2.70
N SER A 104 -25.18 -22.31 3.65
CA SER A 104 -26.58 -21.98 3.42
C SER A 104 -26.85 -20.47 3.40
N CYS A 105 -25.81 -19.65 3.53
CA CYS A 105 -25.96 -18.20 3.60
C CYS A 105 -26.31 -17.61 2.23
N ILE A 106 -27.46 -16.96 2.16
CA ILE A 106 -27.95 -16.34 0.91
C ILE A 106 -27.03 -15.25 0.40
N THR A 107 -26.35 -14.52 1.30
CA THR A 107 -25.53 -13.35 0.95
C THR A 107 -24.07 -13.70 0.66
N ILE A 108 -23.60 -14.91 1.00
CA ILE A 108 -22.19 -15.26 0.86
C ILE A 108 -21.69 -15.18 -0.60
N GLY A 109 -22.54 -15.53 -1.56
CA GLY A 109 -22.21 -15.44 -2.98
C GLY A 109 -21.93 -14.01 -3.44
N LEU A 110 -22.70 -13.05 -2.94
CA LEU A 110 -22.47 -11.62 -3.18
C LEU A 110 -21.12 -11.18 -2.60
N TYR A 111 -20.84 -11.54 -1.35
CA TYR A 111 -19.59 -11.13 -0.68
C TYR A 111 -18.35 -11.72 -1.34
N LYS A 112 -18.45 -12.95 -1.83
CA LYS A 112 -17.37 -13.57 -2.63
C LYS A 112 -17.11 -12.81 -3.93
N LYS A 113 -18.16 -12.34 -4.62
CA LYS A 113 -18.02 -11.54 -5.84
C LYS A 113 -17.38 -10.18 -5.54
N ILE A 114 -17.75 -9.54 -4.44
CA ILE A 114 -17.13 -8.28 -4.01
C ILE A 114 -15.66 -8.51 -3.71
N GLN A 115 -15.31 -9.58 -3.00
CA GLN A 115 -13.93 -9.94 -2.71
C GLN A 115 -13.12 -10.14 -4.01
N GLN A 116 -13.67 -10.86 -4.96
CA GLN A 116 -13.02 -11.08 -6.26
C GLN A 116 -12.80 -9.78 -7.03
N ALA A 117 -13.76 -8.85 -6.98
CA ALA A 117 -13.62 -7.55 -7.60
C ALA A 117 -12.52 -6.71 -6.94
N ILE A 118 -12.45 -6.71 -5.61
CA ILE A 118 -11.39 -6.05 -4.85
C ILE A 118 -10.03 -6.63 -5.23
N ASP A 119 -9.88 -7.94 -5.15
CA ASP A 119 -8.63 -8.64 -5.48
C ASP A 119 -8.22 -8.40 -6.94
N GLY A 120 -9.18 -8.39 -7.86
CA GLY A 120 -8.95 -8.11 -9.26
C GLY A 120 -8.39 -6.72 -9.52
N VAL A 121 -8.72 -5.75 -8.68
CA VAL A 121 -8.17 -4.39 -8.77
C VAL A 121 -6.81 -4.31 -8.07
N VAL A 122 -6.76 -4.65 -6.78
CA VAL A 122 -5.57 -4.37 -5.97
C VAL A 122 -4.38 -5.27 -6.30
N ASP A 123 -4.62 -6.50 -6.74
CA ASP A 123 -3.56 -7.45 -7.08
C ASP A 123 -3.03 -7.29 -8.50
N HIS A 124 -3.71 -6.50 -9.34
CA HIS A 124 -3.31 -6.21 -10.72
C HIS A 124 -2.97 -4.75 -10.96
N THR A 125 -2.92 -3.93 -9.92
CA THR A 125 -2.48 -2.54 -10.00
C THR A 125 -1.15 -2.41 -9.29
N THR A 126 -0.13 -1.94 -10.01
CA THR A 126 1.21 -1.73 -9.46
C THR A 126 1.44 -0.26 -9.10
N LEU A 127 2.49 0.03 -8.34
CA LEU A 127 2.92 1.41 -8.11
C LEU A 127 3.27 2.11 -9.44
N HIS A 128 3.89 1.36 -10.35
CA HIS A 128 4.21 1.88 -11.70
C HIS A 128 2.94 2.31 -12.45
N ASP A 129 1.89 1.49 -12.42
CA ASP A 129 0.61 1.81 -13.07
C ASP A 129 0.02 3.10 -12.51
N MET A 130 0.02 3.26 -11.20
CA MET A 130 -0.52 4.45 -10.54
C MET A 130 0.26 5.72 -10.93
N ILE A 131 1.57 5.64 -10.99
CA ILE A 131 2.44 6.75 -11.39
C ILE A 131 2.20 7.11 -12.85
N SER A 132 2.12 6.10 -13.72
CA SER A 132 1.89 6.27 -15.15
C SER A 132 0.54 6.93 -15.44
N ASP A 133 -0.52 6.45 -14.78
CA ASP A 133 -1.87 7.00 -14.91
C ASP A 133 -1.93 8.46 -14.45
N TYR A 134 -1.26 8.76 -13.35
CA TYR A 134 -1.21 10.15 -12.84
C TYR A 134 -0.50 11.07 -13.82
N ARG A 135 0.67 10.68 -14.31
CA ARG A 135 1.47 11.48 -15.26
C ARG A 135 0.73 11.68 -16.59
N ALA A 136 0.01 10.67 -17.06
CA ALA A 136 -0.79 10.79 -18.28
C ALA A 136 -1.89 11.83 -18.15
N LYS A 137 -2.50 11.94 -16.96
CA LYS A 137 -3.56 12.93 -16.66
C LYS A 137 -3.02 14.31 -16.33
N HIS A 138 -1.76 14.41 -15.92
CA HIS A 138 -1.11 15.64 -15.46
C HIS A 138 0.24 15.86 -16.15
N PRO A 139 0.27 16.03 -17.47
CA PRO A 139 1.53 16.05 -18.25
C PRO A 139 2.46 17.22 -17.95
N LYS A 140 1.96 18.25 -17.23
CA LYS A 140 2.75 19.44 -16.85
C LYS A 140 3.32 19.35 -15.42
N THR A 141 3.04 18.27 -14.70
CA THR A 141 3.49 18.09 -13.32
C THR A 141 4.71 17.18 -13.31
N GLU A 142 5.89 17.75 -13.17
CA GLU A 142 7.14 16.96 -13.05
C GLU A 142 7.24 16.29 -11.67
N ASN A 143 6.64 16.91 -10.66
CA ASN A 143 6.60 16.40 -9.28
C ASN A 143 5.16 16.09 -8.86
N ILE A 144 4.96 14.92 -8.38
CA ILE A 144 3.67 14.46 -7.87
C ILE A 144 3.57 14.69 -6.36
#